data_0875cde7c865070a4fd9f4e20d8cc73a
#
_entry.id   0875cde7c865070a4fd9f4e20d8cc73a
#
_cell.length_a   1.000
_cell.length_b   1.000
_cell.length_c   1.000
_cell.angle_alpha   90.00
_cell.angle_beta   90.00
_cell.angle_gamma   90.00
#
_symmetry.space_group_name_H-M   'P 1'
#
loop_
_entity.id
_entity.type
_entity.pdbx_description
1 polymer ?
#
loop_
_entity_poly.entity_id
_entity_poly.type
_entity_poly.pdbx_seq_one_letter_code
_entity_poly.pdbx_strand_id
1 'polypeptide(L)'
;MLSRLGLSAVLIFGCVTYGQSQTPPQVSNPQGTNVDQPKGYTVAPGTHIALGMINSVSTKHSSPGDRIYLETVFPIVIDNHIVIPPGSYVTGTVTDVKRPGRVRGRGELYVRFDTITLPNGVTRDFRSRLGGIDARGDEHLDKKEGTILSDSNKGGDARTIAEAGASGASIGAIAGAAAGHAGMGAGIGGAAGAAAGIAGVLLTRGPEAVLAKGSTVEMVLDRALTFDAAELNFSNAPSAAHFSDGPGPTSSANRLTNPVRRIPF
;
A
#
# COMPACT_ATOMS: atom_id res chain seq x y z
N MET A 1 4.29 -67.32 60.90
CA MET A 1 3.89 -68.73 60.68
C MET A 1 4.44 -69.10 59.35
N LEU A 2 5.55 -69.82 59.43
CA LEU A 2 5.75 -71.21 58.93
C LEU A 2 5.68 -71.27 57.39
N SER A 3 6.84 -71.45 56.76
CA SER A 3 7.66 -72.67 56.64
C SER A 3 7.41 -73.38 55.34
N ARG A 4 8.33 -73.58 54.45
CA ARG A 4 9.24 -74.70 54.15
C ARG A 4 9.79 -74.54 52.75
N LEU A 5 11.06 -74.42 52.50
CA LEU A 5 12.08 -75.46 52.33
C LEU A 5 11.66 -76.55 51.35
N GLY A 6 12.41 -76.66 50.24
CA GLY A 6 12.43 -77.75 49.27
C GLY A 6 13.63 -77.65 48.39
N LEU A 7 14.67 -78.30 48.85
CA LEU A 7 16.00 -78.61 48.23
C LEU A 7 15.89 -79.82 47.31
N SER A 8 16.44 -79.74 46.09
CA SER A 8 17.02 -80.91 45.32
C SER A 8 17.58 -80.38 44.00
N ALA A 9 18.86 -80.36 43.88
CA ALA A 9 19.82 -81.36 43.42
C ALA A 9 19.87 -81.58 41.90
N VAL A 10 20.90 -80.97 41.32
CA VAL A 10 21.93 -81.53 40.41
C VAL A 10 21.46 -82.42 39.24
N LEU A 11 21.78 -81.95 38.00
CA LEU A 11 22.52 -82.81 37.05
C LEU A 11 23.16 -81.93 35.94
N ILE A 12 24.47 -82.01 35.88
CA ILE A 12 25.33 -81.44 34.88
C ILE A 12 25.21 -82.35 33.63
N PHE A 13 24.88 -81.75 32.48
CA PHE A 13 25.11 -82.32 31.18
C PHE A 13 25.69 -81.27 30.26
N GLY A 14 26.95 -81.37 30.02
CA GLY A 14 27.70 -80.59 29.07
C GLY A 14 27.25 -80.87 27.64
N CYS A 15 26.84 -79.86 26.93
CA CYS A 15 26.73 -79.95 25.47
C CYS A 15 27.52 -78.76 24.88
N VAL A 16 28.72 -79.07 24.40
CA VAL A 16 29.51 -78.14 23.58
C VAL A 16 28.83 -78.06 22.24
N THR A 17 28.14 -76.96 21.99
CA THR A 17 27.68 -76.62 20.64
C THR A 17 28.52 -75.48 20.09
N TYR A 18 29.17 -75.79 18.97
CA TYR A 18 29.93 -74.80 18.18
C TYR A 18 29.04 -73.59 17.80
N GLY A 19 29.36 -72.43 18.32
CA GLY A 19 28.73 -71.23 17.93
C GLY A 19 29.14 -70.85 16.51
N GLN A 20 28.23 -70.99 15.58
CA GLN A 20 28.32 -70.29 14.29
C GLN A 20 27.96 -68.87 14.52
N SER A 21 28.93 -67.94 14.45
CA SER A 21 28.73 -66.54 14.36
C SER A 21 27.99 -66.20 13.06
N GLN A 22 26.69 -66.18 13.12
CA GLN A 22 25.90 -65.55 12.05
C GLN A 22 26.00 -64.03 12.22
N THR A 23 26.84 -63.42 11.39
CA THR A 23 26.83 -61.98 11.15
C THR A 23 25.41 -61.59 10.70
N PRO A 24 24.70 -60.74 11.41
CA PRO A 24 23.40 -60.33 10.93
C PRO A 24 23.58 -59.62 9.57
N PRO A 25 22.68 -59.86 8.61
CA PRO A 25 22.76 -59.17 7.35
C PRO A 25 22.71 -57.67 7.62
N GLN A 26 23.78 -56.97 7.24
CA GLN A 26 23.79 -55.52 7.22
C GLN A 26 22.65 -55.07 6.29
N VAL A 27 21.54 -54.64 6.87
CA VAL A 27 20.51 -53.92 6.14
C VAL A 27 21.19 -52.66 5.63
N SER A 28 21.57 -52.71 4.37
CA SER A 28 22.00 -51.55 3.63
C SER A 28 20.85 -50.56 3.74
N ASN A 29 20.99 -49.62 4.66
CA ASN A 29 20.10 -48.48 4.70
C ASN A 29 20.14 -47.88 3.29
N PRO A 30 19.06 -47.85 2.54
CA PRO A 30 19.08 -47.12 1.29
C PRO A 30 19.46 -45.69 1.69
N GLN A 31 20.70 -45.32 1.32
CA GLN A 31 21.09 -43.92 1.34
C GLN A 31 19.94 -43.20 0.64
N GLY A 32 19.12 -42.47 1.46
CA GLY A 32 18.11 -41.63 0.92
C GLY A 32 18.79 -40.73 -0.08
N THR A 33 18.51 -41.01 -1.33
CA THR A 33 18.75 -40.06 -2.38
C THR A 33 18.10 -38.79 -1.85
N ASN A 34 18.91 -37.83 -1.39
CA ASN A 34 18.44 -36.46 -1.21
C ASN A 34 18.01 -36.09 -2.62
N VAL A 35 16.77 -36.37 -2.94
CA VAL A 35 16.07 -35.69 -3.99
C VAL A 35 16.15 -34.26 -3.50
N ASP A 36 16.97 -33.44 -4.14
CA ASP A 36 16.98 -32.01 -3.94
C ASP A 36 15.53 -31.58 -4.05
N GLN A 37 14.88 -31.49 -2.89
CA GLN A 37 13.55 -30.87 -2.85
C GLN A 37 13.75 -29.47 -3.39
N PRO A 38 13.02 -29.08 -4.42
CA PRO A 38 13.17 -27.76 -4.99
C PRO A 38 13.06 -26.76 -3.82
N LYS A 39 14.14 -26.04 -3.58
CA LYS A 39 14.24 -25.12 -2.46
C LYS A 39 13.23 -24.01 -2.72
N GLY A 40 12.07 -24.12 -2.10
CA GLY A 40 11.01 -23.11 -2.20
C GLY A 40 11.33 -21.93 -1.29
N TYR A 41 11.15 -20.73 -1.78
CA TYR A 41 11.26 -19.48 -1.01
C TYR A 41 9.86 -18.99 -0.66
N THR A 42 9.64 -18.68 0.63
CA THR A 42 8.34 -18.25 1.11
C THR A 42 8.45 -16.86 1.70
N VAL A 43 7.70 -15.92 1.12
CA VAL A 43 7.49 -14.60 1.72
C VAL A 43 6.38 -14.74 2.76
N ALA A 44 6.70 -14.46 4.02
CA ALA A 44 5.76 -14.65 5.12
C ALA A 44 4.60 -13.63 5.11
N PRO A 45 3.41 -14.00 5.62
CA PRO A 45 2.37 -13.02 5.91
C PRO A 45 2.88 -11.94 6.87
N GLY A 46 2.40 -10.72 6.73
CA GLY A 46 2.88 -9.56 7.50
C GLY A 46 4.09 -8.87 6.88
N THR A 47 4.65 -9.39 5.78
CA THR A 47 5.73 -8.70 5.06
C THR A 47 5.21 -7.42 4.43
N HIS A 48 5.95 -6.32 4.65
CA HIS A 48 5.68 -5.01 4.08
C HIS A 48 6.32 -4.90 2.70
N ILE A 49 5.54 -4.50 1.72
CA ILE A 49 5.97 -4.35 0.33
C ILE A 49 5.61 -2.95 -0.15
N ALA A 50 6.61 -2.16 -0.51
CA ALA A 50 6.42 -0.82 -1.05
C ALA A 50 6.17 -0.90 -2.56
N LEU A 51 5.05 -0.34 -2.99
CA LEU A 51 4.59 -0.30 -4.37
C LEU A 51 4.45 1.13 -4.86
N GLY A 52 4.96 1.41 -6.05
CA GLY A 52 4.77 2.68 -6.76
C GLY A 52 3.56 2.61 -7.68
N MET A 53 2.72 3.64 -7.67
CA MET A 53 1.55 3.74 -8.55
C MET A 53 1.97 4.04 -9.99
N ILE A 54 1.53 3.22 -10.94
CA ILE A 54 1.77 3.42 -12.39
C ILE A 54 0.68 4.29 -13.01
N ASN A 55 -0.57 4.11 -12.59
CA ASN A 55 -1.70 4.95 -13.01
C ASN A 55 -2.30 5.72 -11.84
N SER A 56 -2.99 6.82 -12.13
CA SER A 56 -3.70 7.57 -11.11
C SER A 56 -5.13 7.07 -10.98
N VAL A 57 -5.63 7.01 -9.75
CA VAL A 57 -7.05 6.74 -9.44
C VAL A 57 -7.60 7.82 -8.51
N SER A 58 -8.86 8.17 -8.68
CA SER A 58 -9.47 9.22 -7.85
C SER A 58 -10.96 8.97 -7.65
N THR A 59 -11.50 9.42 -6.54
CA THR A 59 -12.93 9.34 -6.28
C THR A 59 -13.78 10.11 -7.28
N LYS A 60 -13.18 11.07 -8.01
CA LYS A 60 -13.86 11.84 -9.04
C LYS A 60 -14.05 11.10 -10.35
N HIS A 61 -13.03 10.34 -10.77
CA HIS A 61 -12.98 9.77 -12.12
C HIS A 61 -13.05 8.24 -12.15
N SER A 62 -12.77 7.58 -11.01
CA SER A 62 -12.78 6.13 -10.96
C SER A 62 -14.16 5.57 -10.61
N SER A 63 -14.39 4.34 -11.05
CA SER A 63 -15.60 3.56 -10.81
C SER A 63 -15.23 2.19 -10.23
N PRO A 64 -16.14 1.54 -9.48
CA PRO A 64 -15.94 0.15 -9.08
C PRO A 64 -15.69 -0.72 -10.31
N GLY A 65 -14.65 -1.56 -10.24
CA GLY A 65 -14.17 -2.39 -11.34
C GLY A 65 -12.98 -1.83 -12.10
N ASP A 66 -12.62 -0.57 -11.92
CA ASP A 66 -11.44 0.01 -12.56
C ASP A 66 -10.16 -0.67 -12.09
N ARG A 67 -9.21 -0.87 -13.02
CA ARG A 67 -7.92 -1.49 -12.73
C ARG A 67 -6.91 -0.47 -12.22
N ILE A 68 -6.17 -0.89 -11.21
CA ILE A 68 -5.00 -0.18 -10.71
C ILE A 68 -3.76 -0.99 -11.00
N TYR A 69 -2.69 -0.28 -11.31
CA TYR A 69 -1.41 -0.84 -11.69
C TYR A 69 -0.31 -0.24 -10.85
N LEU A 70 0.50 -1.11 -10.28
CA LEU A 70 1.60 -0.74 -9.41
C LEU A 70 2.85 -1.55 -9.77
N GLU A 71 3.99 -1.08 -9.32
CA GLU A 71 5.26 -1.80 -9.42
C GLU A 71 5.98 -1.83 -8.06
N THR A 72 6.73 -2.88 -7.80
CA THR A 72 7.55 -2.96 -6.59
C THR A 72 8.72 -1.99 -6.68
N VAL A 73 8.90 -1.19 -5.62
CA VAL A 73 9.99 -0.18 -5.55
C VAL A 73 11.27 -0.82 -5.02
N PHE A 74 11.16 -1.67 -3.99
CA PHE A 74 12.30 -2.31 -3.35
C PHE A 74 12.24 -3.84 -3.51
N PRO A 75 13.42 -4.50 -3.58
CA PRO A 75 13.46 -5.95 -3.63
C PRO A 75 13.07 -6.57 -2.28
N ILE A 76 12.35 -7.69 -2.33
CA ILE A 76 12.16 -8.56 -1.17
C ILE A 76 13.16 -9.70 -1.25
N VAL A 77 13.98 -9.81 -0.21
CA VAL A 77 15.07 -10.78 -0.11
C VAL A 77 14.77 -11.78 1.00
N ILE A 78 14.85 -13.06 0.70
CA ILE A 78 14.70 -14.18 1.64
C ILE A 78 15.93 -15.07 1.50
N ASP A 79 16.56 -15.45 2.61
CA ASP A 79 17.76 -16.28 2.62
C ASP A 79 18.84 -15.84 1.62
N ASN A 80 19.09 -14.53 1.56
CA ASN A 80 20.03 -13.89 0.63
C ASN A 80 19.70 -14.06 -0.87
N HIS A 81 18.45 -14.41 -1.20
CA HIS A 81 17.96 -14.48 -2.57
C HIS A 81 16.86 -13.42 -2.79
N ILE A 82 16.92 -12.75 -3.93
CA ILE A 82 15.86 -11.83 -4.34
C ILE A 82 14.66 -12.68 -4.79
N VAL A 83 13.57 -12.61 -4.02
CA VAL A 83 12.34 -13.33 -4.32
C VAL A 83 11.38 -12.47 -5.14
N ILE A 84 11.25 -11.20 -4.77
CA ILE A 84 10.47 -10.24 -5.52
C ILE A 84 11.42 -9.10 -5.91
N PRO A 85 11.85 -9.02 -7.17
CA PRO A 85 12.71 -7.94 -7.63
C PRO A 85 11.94 -6.63 -7.79
N PRO A 86 12.64 -5.47 -7.78
CA PRO A 86 12.04 -4.20 -8.15
C PRO A 86 11.48 -4.26 -9.56
N GLY A 87 10.40 -3.51 -9.82
CA GLY A 87 9.71 -3.54 -11.11
C GLY A 87 8.83 -4.78 -11.32
N SER A 88 8.59 -5.59 -10.28
CA SER A 88 7.52 -6.60 -10.32
C SER A 88 6.17 -5.91 -10.40
N TYR A 89 5.33 -6.39 -11.29
CA TYR A 89 4.06 -5.74 -11.63
C TYR A 89 2.93 -6.24 -10.74
N VAL A 90 2.22 -5.32 -10.11
CA VAL A 90 1.06 -5.65 -9.26
C VAL A 90 -0.19 -5.07 -9.87
N THR A 91 -1.22 -5.90 -9.98
CA THR A 91 -2.55 -5.44 -10.40
C THR A 91 -3.52 -5.47 -9.25
N GLY A 92 -4.41 -4.51 -9.24
CA GLY A 92 -5.52 -4.45 -8.31
C GLY A 92 -6.78 -3.91 -8.98
N THR A 93 -7.84 -3.88 -8.23
CA THR A 93 -9.16 -3.42 -8.67
C THR A 93 -9.75 -2.47 -7.63
N VAL A 94 -10.31 -1.38 -8.09
CA VAL A 94 -11.14 -0.49 -7.28
C VAL A 94 -12.44 -1.22 -6.94
N THR A 95 -12.71 -1.45 -5.67
CA THR A 95 -13.89 -2.21 -5.24
C THR A 95 -15.08 -1.32 -4.93
N ASP A 96 -14.83 -0.15 -4.37
CA ASP A 96 -15.88 0.84 -4.09
C ASP A 96 -15.30 2.26 -4.13
N VAL A 97 -16.16 3.22 -4.45
CA VAL A 97 -15.81 4.64 -4.56
C VAL A 97 -16.93 5.49 -3.98
N LYS A 98 -16.62 6.22 -2.92
CA LYS A 98 -17.54 7.20 -2.35
C LYS A 98 -17.02 8.61 -2.62
N ARG A 99 -17.79 9.38 -3.35
CA ARG A 99 -17.48 10.79 -3.60
C ARG A 99 -17.76 11.65 -2.37
N PRO A 100 -16.95 12.69 -2.14
CA PRO A 100 -17.20 13.61 -1.03
C PRO A 100 -18.56 14.29 -1.18
N GLY A 101 -19.28 14.41 -0.08
CA GLY A 101 -20.53 15.17 0.01
C GLY A 101 -20.29 16.68 -0.02
N ARG A 102 -21.35 17.47 -0.23
CA ARG A 102 -21.29 18.95 -0.22
C ARG A 102 -21.12 19.52 1.19
N VAL A 103 -21.81 18.97 2.17
CA VAL A 103 -21.83 19.50 3.56
C VAL A 103 -20.94 18.69 4.47
N ARG A 104 -20.90 17.39 4.28
CA ARG A 104 -20.12 16.44 5.07
C ARG A 104 -19.75 15.25 4.18
N GLY A 105 -18.58 14.75 4.38
CA GLY A 105 -18.10 13.55 3.72
C GLY A 105 -16.73 13.77 3.12
N ARG A 106 -15.93 12.73 3.22
CA ARG A 106 -14.62 12.63 2.59
C ARG A 106 -14.75 11.77 1.35
N GLY A 107 -13.88 11.95 0.40
CA GLY A 107 -13.71 10.97 -0.65
C GLY A 107 -13.15 9.68 -0.05
N GLU A 108 -13.76 8.54 -0.33
CA GLU A 108 -13.31 7.23 0.10
C GLU A 108 -13.05 6.36 -1.11
N LEU A 109 -11.88 5.73 -1.15
CA LEU A 109 -11.49 4.84 -2.22
C LEU A 109 -11.08 3.49 -1.62
N TYR A 110 -11.76 2.43 -2.05
CA TYR A 110 -11.49 1.06 -1.64
C TYR A 110 -10.80 0.32 -2.77
N VAL A 111 -9.67 -0.30 -2.47
CA VAL A 111 -8.88 -1.04 -3.44
C VAL A 111 -8.57 -2.43 -2.94
N ARG A 112 -8.56 -3.40 -3.85
CA ARG A 112 -8.16 -4.77 -3.61
C ARG A 112 -7.03 -5.12 -4.56
N PHE A 113 -6.02 -5.83 -4.06
CA PHE A 113 -4.92 -6.32 -4.86
C PHE A 113 -5.21 -7.74 -5.31
N ASP A 114 -4.97 -8.01 -6.57
CA ASP A 114 -5.36 -9.25 -7.21
C ASP A 114 -4.16 -10.16 -7.48
N THR A 115 -3.14 -9.66 -8.20
CA THR A 115 -2.01 -10.48 -8.63
C THR A 115 -0.70 -9.72 -8.59
N ILE A 116 0.39 -10.47 -8.40
CA ILE A 116 1.76 -10.01 -8.62
C ILE A 116 2.39 -10.82 -9.74
N THR A 117 3.04 -10.14 -10.68
CA THR A 117 3.76 -10.74 -11.79
C THR A 117 5.22 -10.32 -11.71
N LEU A 118 6.11 -11.29 -11.58
CA LEU A 118 7.55 -11.05 -11.57
C LEU A 118 8.04 -10.70 -13.00
N PRO A 119 9.21 -10.05 -13.15
CA PRO A 119 9.75 -9.67 -14.45
C PRO A 119 9.98 -10.84 -15.41
N ASN A 120 10.14 -12.04 -14.91
CA ASN A 120 10.26 -13.27 -15.71
C ASN A 120 8.90 -13.88 -16.13
N GLY A 121 7.77 -13.22 -15.80
CA GLY A 121 6.42 -13.65 -16.17
C GLY A 121 5.72 -14.56 -15.16
N VAL A 122 6.39 -14.97 -14.08
CA VAL A 122 5.75 -15.76 -13.02
C VAL A 122 4.71 -14.92 -12.30
N THR A 123 3.46 -15.41 -12.28
CA THR A 123 2.32 -14.70 -11.68
C THR A 123 1.79 -15.47 -10.47
N ARG A 124 1.46 -14.75 -9.40
CA ARG A 124 0.88 -15.28 -8.16
C ARG A 124 -0.32 -14.45 -7.71
N ASP A 125 -1.24 -15.11 -7.00
CA ASP A 125 -2.35 -14.43 -6.32
C ASP A 125 -1.77 -13.58 -5.18
N PHE A 126 -2.06 -12.28 -5.21
CA PHE A 126 -1.48 -11.31 -4.29
C PHE A 126 -2.56 -10.78 -3.34
N ARG A 127 -2.71 -11.46 -2.20
CA ARG A 127 -3.64 -11.06 -1.15
C ARG A 127 -2.91 -10.19 -0.13
N SER A 128 -3.22 -8.92 -0.15
CA SER A 128 -2.62 -7.94 0.75
C SER A 128 -3.61 -6.84 1.11
N ARG A 129 -3.39 -6.24 2.26
CA ARG A 129 -4.09 -5.04 2.70
C ARG A 129 -3.19 -3.82 2.64
N LEU A 130 -3.80 -2.66 2.57
CA LEU A 130 -3.07 -1.41 2.68
C LEU A 130 -2.48 -1.26 4.09
N GLY A 131 -1.18 -1.04 4.18
CA GLY A 131 -0.45 -0.77 5.43
C GLY A 131 -0.14 0.70 5.62
N GLY A 132 0.12 1.42 4.53
CA GLY A 132 0.48 2.83 4.52
C GLY A 132 0.33 3.45 3.14
N ILE A 133 0.27 4.76 3.11
CA ILE A 133 0.27 5.56 1.89
C ILE A 133 1.24 6.71 2.10
N ASP A 134 2.19 6.83 1.19
CA ASP A 134 3.00 8.05 1.04
C ASP A 134 2.46 8.77 -0.20
N ALA A 135 1.27 9.33 -0.05
CA ALA A 135 0.64 10.11 -1.09
C ALA A 135 1.25 11.51 -1.13
N ARG A 136 1.37 12.07 -2.32
CA ARG A 136 1.86 13.45 -2.51
C ARG A 136 0.82 14.51 -2.11
N GLY A 137 -0.34 14.08 -1.65
CA GLY A 137 -1.46 14.89 -1.19
C GLY A 137 -1.78 14.66 0.29
N ASP A 138 -2.91 15.19 0.72
CA ASP A 138 -3.38 15.13 2.11
C ASP A 138 -4.28 13.89 2.36
N GLU A 139 -4.04 12.80 1.61
CA GLU A 139 -4.77 11.55 1.76
C GLU A 139 -4.30 10.78 2.99
N HIS A 140 -5.26 10.23 3.72
CA HIS A 140 -5.03 9.40 4.90
C HIS A 140 -5.54 7.98 4.71
N LEU A 141 -4.81 7.01 5.24
CA LEU A 141 -5.25 5.63 5.29
C LEU A 141 -6.02 5.37 6.59
N ASP A 142 -7.25 4.94 6.49
CA ASP A 142 -7.93 4.27 7.61
C ASP A 142 -7.46 2.81 7.67
N LYS A 143 -6.54 2.54 8.61
CA LYS A 143 -5.95 1.20 8.79
C LYS A 143 -6.96 0.14 9.23
N LYS A 144 -8.10 0.53 9.81
CA LYS A 144 -9.13 -0.42 10.27
C LYS A 144 -9.95 -0.94 9.11
N GLU A 145 -10.27 -0.07 8.17
CA GLU A 145 -11.11 -0.40 7.01
C GLU A 145 -10.29 -0.61 5.74
N GLY A 146 -8.98 -0.27 5.75
CA GLY A 146 -8.13 -0.33 4.57
C GLY A 146 -8.57 0.67 3.49
N THR A 147 -9.19 1.77 3.91
CA THR A 147 -9.81 2.76 3.04
C THR A 147 -8.91 3.98 2.90
N ILE A 148 -8.78 4.47 1.69
CA ILE A 148 -8.08 5.71 1.38
C ILE A 148 -9.08 6.86 1.51
N LEU A 149 -8.82 7.76 2.45
CA LEU A 149 -9.65 8.91 2.75
C LEU A 149 -8.98 10.18 2.27
N SER A 150 -9.75 11.10 1.69
CA SER A 150 -9.30 12.46 1.50
C SER A 150 -9.21 13.19 2.84
N ASP A 151 -8.44 14.28 2.90
CA ASP A 151 -8.40 15.13 4.08
C ASP A 151 -9.75 15.77 4.38
N SER A 152 -9.94 16.22 5.62
CA SER A 152 -11.13 16.99 6.00
C SER A 152 -10.86 18.48 5.81
N ASN A 153 -11.53 19.11 4.87
CA ASN A 153 -11.38 20.55 4.59
C ASN A 153 -12.03 21.46 5.64
N LYS A 154 -12.26 20.97 6.87
CA LYS A 154 -12.94 21.76 7.92
C LYS A 154 -12.22 23.07 8.25
N GLY A 155 -10.89 23.06 8.22
CA GLY A 155 -10.08 24.26 8.44
C GLY A 155 -10.21 25.25 7.29
N GLY A 156 -10.19 24.78 6.05
CA GLY A 156 -10.37 25.59 4.85
C GLY A 156 -11.77 26.20 4.78
N ASP A 157 -12.79 25.42 5.10
CA ASP A 157 -14.18 25.88 5.13
C ASP A 157 -14.38 26.98 6.16
N ALA A 158 -13.87 26.81 7.39
CA ALA A 158 -13.93 27.82 8.44
C ALA A 158 -13.19 29.10 8.04
N ARG A 159 -12.03 28.96 7.42
CA ARG A 159 -11.23 30.08 6.90
C ARG A 159 -11.96 30.82 5.79
N THR A 160 -12.56 30.13 4.84
CA THR A 160 -13.35 30.74 3.75
C THR A 160 -14.52 31.56 4.29
N ILE A 161 -15.24 31.03 5.29
CA ILE A 161 -16.34 31.77 5.94
C ILE A 161 -15.80 33.01 6.66
N ALA A 162 -14.69 32.90 7.37
CA ALA A 162 -14.08 34.02 8.08
C ALA A 162 -13.57 35.11 7.11
N GLU A 163 -12.91 34.73 6.03
CA GLU A 163 -12.43 35.67 5.00
C GLU A 163 -13.57 36.36 4.27
N ALA A 164 -14.64 35.64 3.92
CA ALA A 164 -15.83 36.22 3.34
C ALA A 164 -16.53 37.20 4.29
N GLY A 165 -16.60 36.84 5.58
CA GLY A 165 -17.13 37.74 6.63
C GLY A 165 -16.30 39.01 6.81
N ALA A 166 -14.97 38.87 6.86
CA ALA A 166 -14.05 40.00 6.99
C ALA A 166 -14.11 40.93 5.75
N SER A 167 -14.15 40.34 4.54
CA SER A 167 -14.32 41.12 3.30
C SER A 167 -15.65 41.85 3.25
N GLY A 168 -16.74 41.21 3.63
CA GLY A 168 -18.05 41.82 3.73
C GLY A 168 -18.10 42.95 4.77
N ALA A 169 -17.44 42.76 5.93
CA ALA A 169 -17.36 43.77 6.97
C ALA A 169 -16.59 45.01 6.51
N SER A 170 -15.47 44.85 5.80
CA SER A 170 -14.67 45.96 5.29
C SER A 170 -15.44 46.79 4.23
N ILE A 171 -16.10 46.11 3.28
CA ILE A 171 -16.92 46.76 2.27
C ILE A 171 -18.12 47.48 2.92
N GLY A 172 -18.78 46.81 3.87
CA GLY A 172 -19.90 47.38 4.61
C GLY A 172 -19.51 48.58 5.48
N ALA A 173 -18.31 48.56 6.09
CA ALA A 173 -17.76 49.67 6.86
C ALA A 173 -17.55 50.91 5.99
N ILE A 174 -17.00 50.77 4.79
CA ILE A 174 -16.77 51.85 3.82
C ILE A 174 -18.12 52.48 3.39
N ALA A 175 -19.07 51.62 3.00
CA ALA A 175 -20.40 52.07 2.59
C ALA A 175 -21.17 52.71 3.74
N GLY A 176 -21.08 52.14 4.95
CA GLY A 176 -21.72 52.70 6.17
C GLY A 176 -21.07 53.96 6.63
N ALA A 177 -19.76 54.16 6.46
CA ALA A 177 -19.09 55.43 6.76
C ALA A 177 -19.59 56.58 5.92
N ALA A 178 -19.86 56.35 4.64
CA ALA A 178 -20.47 57.38 3.76
C ALA A 178 -21.87 57.80 4.22
N ALA A 179 -22.59 56.92 4.95
CA ALA A 179 -23.90 57.19 5.56
C ALA A 179 -23.83 57.62 7.04
N GLY A 180 -22.63 57.82 7.60
CA GLY A 180 -22.42 58.18 9.00
C GLY A 180 -22.56 57.03 10.01
N HIS A 181 -22.68 55.79 9.56
CA HIS A 181 -22.92 54.61 10.39
C HIS A 181 -21.95 53.44 10.10
N ALA A 182 -20.63 53.70 10.12
CA ALA A 182 -19.60 52.75 9.76
C ALA A 182 -19.69 51.41 10.53
N GLY A 183 -19.97 51.46 11.84
CA GLY A 183 -20.10 50.28 12.68
C GLY A 183 -21.28 49.39 12.29
N MET A 184 -22.43 50.01 11.98
CA MET A 184 -23.61 49.27 11.54
C MET A 184 -23.40 48.69 10.14
N GLY A 185 -22.73 49.43 9.25
CA GLY A 185 -22.37 48.96 7.92
C GLY A 185 -21.42 47.75 7.98
N ALA A 186 -20.40 47.78 8.86
CA ALA A 186 -19.49 46.66 9.08
C ALA A 186 -20.22 45.41 9.63
N GLY A 187 -21.17 45.62 10.56
CA GLY A 187 -21.94 44.49 11.13
C GLY A 187 -22.82 43.80 10.08
N ILE A 188 -23.58 44.60 9.30
CA ILE A 188 -24.45 44.06 8.24
C ILE A 188 -23.63 43.42 7.14
N GLY A 189 -22.53 44.08 6.70
CA GLY A 189 -21.65 43.56 5.65
C GLY A 189 -20.93 42.28 6.08
N GLY A 190 -20.48 42.23 7.34
CA GLY A 190 -19.85 41.04 7.90
C GLY A 190 -20.81 39.85 7.98
N ALA A 191 -22.03 40.08 8.46
CA ALA A 191 -23.08 39.05 8.51
C ALA A 191 -23.46 38.55 7.11
N ALA A 192 -23.63 39.46 6.14
CA ALA A 192 -23.91 39.10 4.76
C ALA A 192 -22.75 38.33 4.11
N GLY A 193 -21.50 38.77 4.35
CA GLY A 193 -20.31 38.09 3.88
C GLY A 193 -20.14 36.69 4.47
N ALA A 194 -20.35 36.54 5.79
CA ALA A 194 -20.34 35.23 6.42
C ALA A 194 -21.42 34.31 5.87
N ALA A 195 -22.64 34.80 5.67
CA ALA A 195 -23.73 34.03 5.08
C ALA A 195 -23.39 33.59 3.65
N ALA A 196 -22.78 34.47 2.85
CA ALA A 196 -22.31 34.13 1.51
C ALA A 196 -21.19 33.07 1.56
N GLY A 197 -20.26 33.19 2.52
CA GLY A 197 -19.20 32.19 2.76
C GLY A 197 -19.80 30.85 3.11
N ILE A 198 -20.77 30.81 4.01
CA ILE A 198 -21.47 29.55 4.35
C ILE A 198 -22.15 28.96 3.11
N ALA A 199 -22.85 29.75 2.33
CA ALA A 199 -23.50 29.32 1.11
C ALA A 199 -22.44 28.75 0.12
N GLY A 200 -21.30 29.42 -0.01
CA GLY A 200 -20.20 28.96 -0.85
C GLY A 200 -19.71 27.56 -0.42
N VAL A 201 -19.45 27.41 0.89
CA VAL A 201 -19.01 26.11 1.44
C VAL A 201 -20.07 25.03 1.21
N LEU A 202 -21.34 25.34 1.38
CA LEU A 202 -22.44 24.38 1.17
C LEU A 202 -22.62 24.00 -0.30
N LEU A 203 -22.23 24.84 -1.25
CA LEU A 203 -22.31 24.59 -2.68
C LEU A 203 -21.09 23.84 -3.22
N THR A 204 -19.94 23.93 -2.55
CA THR A 204 -18.73 23.21 -2.92
C THR A 204 -18.77 21.78 -2.40
N ARG A 205 -18.12 20.85 -3.11
CA ARG A 205 -17.90 19.48 -2.63
C ARG A 205 -16.61 19.45 -1.83
N GLY A 206 -16.54 18.50 -0.88
CA GLY A 206 -15.31 18.22 -0.14
C GLY A 206 -14.17 17.75 -1.06
N PRO A 207 -12.95 17.64 -0.52
CA PRO A 207 -11.78 17.20 -1.26
C PRO A 207 -11.94 15.75 -1.72
N GLU A 208 -11.51 15.48 -2.94
CA GLU A 208 -11.49 14.14 -3.54
C GLU A 208 -10.29 13.36 -3.01
N ALA A 209 -10.42 12.05 -2.83
CA ALA A 209 -9.27 11.18 -2.59
C ALA A 209 -8.61 10.83 -3.93
N VAL A 210 -7.28 11.06 -4.03
CA VAL A 210 -6.51 10.86 -5.25
C VAL A 210 -5.24 10.10 -4.95
N LEU A 211 -5.09 8.90 -5.50
CA LEU A 211 -3.81 8.21 -5.58
C LEU A 211 -3.16 8.58 -6.91
N ALA A 212 -2.23 9.51 -6.87
CA ALA A 212 -1.53 9.98 -8.05
C ALA A 212 -0.50 8.95 -8.54
N LYS A 213 -0.22 8.96 -9.85
CA LYS A 213 0.91 8.24 -10.41
C LYS A 213 2.21 8.65 -9.70
N GLY A 214 3.05 7.67 -9.37
CA GLY A 214 4.31 7.87 -8.65
C GLY A 214 4.16 8.04 -7.14
N SER A 215 2.95 7.96 -6.56
CA SER A 215 2.77 7.81 -5.12
C SER A 215 3.21 6.42 -4.68
N THR A 216 3.81 6.32 -3.50
CA THR A 216 4.18 5.04 -2.90
C THR A 216 3.08 4.57 -1.97
N VAL A 217 2.72 3.31 -2.12
CA VAL A 217 1.72 2.63 -1.31
C VAL A 217 2.38 1.44 -0.64
N GLU A 218 2.28 1.36 0.67
CA GLU A 218 2.79 0.24 1.43
C GLU A 218 1.70 -0.82 1.57
N MET A 219 2.04 -2.05 1.19
CA MET A 219 1.19 -3.22 1.33
C MET A 219 1.69 -4.13 2.42
N VAL A 220 0.77 -4.72 3.15
CA VAL A 220 1.05 -5.80 4.10
C VAL A 220 0.45 -7.09 3.57
N LEU A 221 1.29 -8.08 3.38
CA LEU A 221 0.89 -9.37 2.84
C LEU A 221 0.00 -10.13 3.85
N ASP A 222 -1.17 -10.58 3.42
CA ASP A 222 -2.11 -11.32 4.27
C ASP A 222 -1.91 -12.84 4.17
N ARG A 223 -1.39 -13.31 3.04
CA ARG A 223 -1.12 -14.73 2.77
C ARG A 223 0.30 -14.92 2.29
N ALA A 224 0.94 -16.00 2.73
CA ALA A 224 2.27 -16.38 2.25
C ALA A 224 2.31 -16.51 0.72
N LEU A 225 3.39 -16.00 0.12
CA LEU A 225 3.70 -16.20 -1.29
C LEU A 225 4.88 -17.19 -1.39
N THR A 226 4.69 -18.25 -2.13
CA THR A 226 5.72 -19.27 -2.35
C THR A 226 6.19 -19.25 -3.79
N PHE A 227 7.49 -19.36 -3.97
CA PHE A 227 8.15 -19.44 -5.27
C PHE A 227 9.17 -20.55 -5.25
N ASP A 228 9.27 -21.31 -6.33
CA ASP A 228 10.30 -22.31 -6.48
C ASP A 228 11.62 -21.67 -6.93
N ALA A 229 12.75 -22.25 -6.54
CA ALA A 229 14.07 -21.73 -6.93
C ALA A 229 14.23 -21.58 -8.46
N ALA A 230 13.63 -22.49 -9.22
CA ALA A 230 13.64 -22.42 -10.68
C ALA A 230 12.86 -21.20 -11.24
N GLU A 231 11.84 -20.77 -10.53
CA GLU A 231 11.01 -19.62 -10.89
C GLU A 231 11.69 -18.26 -10.58
N LEU A 232 12.73 -18.26 -9.76
CA LEU A 232 13.46 -17.05 -9.37
C LEU A 232 14.68 -16.76 -10.25
N ASN A 233 14.71 -17.32 -11.44
CA ASN A 233 15.75 -17.01 -12.42
C ASN A 233 15.34 -15.77 -13.23
N PHE A 234 16.04 -14.66 -12.98
CA PHE A 234 15.81 -13.37 -13.66
C PHE A 234 16.85 -13.06 -14.74
N SER A 235 17.70 -14.02 -15.11
CA SER A 235 18.81 -13.80 -16.09
C SER A 235 18.29 -13.33 -17.45
N ASN A 236 17.11 -13.79 -17.85
CA ASN A 236 16.47 -13.46 -19.12
C ASN A 236 15.29 -12.45 -18.95
N ALA A 237 15.09 -11.94 -17.73
CA ALA A 237 14.05 -10.97 -17.50
C ALA A 237 14.38 -9.69 -18.28
N PRO A 238 13.41 -9.10 -18.99
CA PRO A 238 13.62 -7.79 -19.59
C PRO A 238 14.01 -6.82 -18.46
N SER A 239 15.04 -6.01 -18.71
CA SER A 239 15.39 -4.93 -17.79
C SER A 239 14.12 -4.14 -17.51
N ALA A 240 13.78 -3.98 -16.22
CA ALA A 240 12.59 -3.24 -15.84
C ALA A 240 12.62 -1.89 -16.57
N ALA A 241 11.74 -1.73 -17.56
CA ALA A 241 11.49 -0.43 -18.11
C ALA A 241 10.84 0.35 -16.94
N HIS A 242 11.66 1.12 -16.24
CA HIS A 242 11.09 2.14 -15.37
C HIS A 242 10.15 2.94 -16.26
N PHE A 243 8.86 2.92 -15.96
CA PHE A 243 7.93 3.82 -16.58
C PHE A 243 8.40 5.22 -16.18
N SER A 244 9.35 5.75 -16.98
CA SER A 244 9.90 7.08 -16.74
C SER A 244 8.70 8.00 -16.65
N ASP A 245 8.66 8.77 -15.60
CA ASP A 245 7.72 9.88 -15.52
C ASP A 245 7.79 10.57 -16.89
N GLY A 246 6.67 10.58 -17.59
CA GLY A 246 6.54 11.46 -18.75
C GLY A 246 7.00 12.85 -18.32
N PRO A 247 7.32 13.77 -19.20
CA PRO A 247 7.90 15.05 -18.84
C PRO A 247 7.18 15.59 -17.62
N GLY A 248 7.90 15.65 -16.49
CA GLY A 248 7.36 16.08 -15.21
C GLY A 248 6.69 17.44 -15.40
N PRO A 249 5.81 17.87 -14.49
CA PRO A 249 5.17 19.17 -14.61
C PRO A 249 6.26 20.19 -14.91
N THR A 250 6.19 20.79 -16.09
CA THR A 250 7.12 21.81 -16.50
C THR A 250 7.06 22.88 -15.42
N SER A 251 8.12 22.97 -14.63
CA SER A 251 8.25 23.96 -13.58
C SER A 251 7.91 25.30 -14.18
N SER A 252 6.88 25.94 -13.66
CA SER A 252 6.47 27.31 -14.07
C SER A 252 7.57 28.36 -13.84
N ALA A 253 8.65 27.97 -13.17
CA ALA A 253 9.80 28.83 -12.85
C ALA A 253 10.61 29.26 -14.07
N ASN A 254 10.46 28.58 -15.22
CA ASN A 254 11.26 28.91 -16.41
C ASN A 254 10.57 29.91 -17.37
N ARG A 255 9.45 30.50 -16.99
CA ARG A 255 8.76 31.50 -17.82
C ARG A 255 9.24 32.94 -17.62
N LEU A 256 10.17 33.19 -16.71
CA LEU A 256 10.61 34.57 -16.39
C LEU A 256 11.95 34.98 -16.99
N THR A 257 12.58 34.13 -17.82
CA THR A 257 13.79 34.50 -18.55
C THR A 257 13.57 34.49 -20.05
N ASN A 258 12.57 35.21 -20.52
CA ASN A 258 12.55 35.60 -21.91
C ASN A 258 13.42 36.86 -22.04
N PRO A 259 14.59 36.82 -22.68
CA PRO A 259 15.39 38.02 -22.91
C PRO A 259 14.59 38.93 -23.82
N VAL A 260 14.28 40.10 -23.31
CA VAL A 260 13.71 41.19 -24.09
C VAL A 260 14.58 41.38 -25.34
N ARG A 261 14.01 41.02 -26.48
CA ARG A 261 14.62 41.28 -27.78
C ARG A 261 14.74 42.80 -27.95
N ARG A 262 15.92 43.34 -27.73
CA ARG A 262 16.21 44.74 -28.06
C ARG A 262 16.03 44.89 -29.57
N ILE A 263 15.10 45.72 -29.96
CA ILE A 263 14.93 46.20 -31.33
C ILE A 263 15.98 47.27 -31.51
N PRO A 264 16.93 47.15 -32.47
CA PRO A 264 17.83 48.26 -32.80
C PRO A 264 17.03 49.29 -33.60
N PHE A 265 17.17 50.55 -33.19
CA PHE A 265 16.76 51.71 -33.95
C PHE A 265 17.78 51.93 -35.06
#